data_041f5ad340bf74e5428da7e4cc79644f
#
_entry.id   041f5ad340bf74e5428da7e4cc79644f
#
_cell.length_a   1.000
_cell.length_b   1.000
_cell.length_c   1.000
_cell.angle_alpha   90.00
_cell.angle_beta   90.00
_cell.angle_gamma   90.00
#
_symmetry.space_group_name_H-M   'P 1'
#
loop_
_entity.id
_entity.type
_entity.pdbx_description
1 polymer ?
#
loop_
_entity_poly.entity_id
_entity_poly.type
_entity_poly.pdbx_seq_one_letter_code
_entity_poly.pdbx_strand_id
1 'polypeptide(L)'
;CTVFDDGAHKPKYTGASMNECKVHMGHINLAVRFKIWLDDEPFANGIEILFVVFIVSTPFGSTAYFNQITRGVFYTGLGVAFKNTTELTSHVIVPESVVVRAQITRGPAVLAYDNTEKYLDLRQGDRLELRKSEIPATVLTWSRLSNPANGF
;
A
#
# COMPACT_ATOMS: atom_id res chain seq x y z
N CYS A 1 -7.10 3.28 3.33
CA CYS A 1 -7.43 2.22 2.37
C CYS A 1 -8.93 1.97 2.37
N THR A 2 -9.53 1.96 1.19
CA THR A 2 -10.96 1.68 0.99
C THR A 2 -11.09 0.55 -0.01
N VAL A 3 -11.99 -0.40 0.24
CA VAL A 3 -12.21 -1.57 -0.63
C VAL A 3 -13.66 -1.60 -1.08
N PHE A 4 -13.86 -1.87 -2.37
CA PHE A 4 -15.16 -1.98 -3.02
C PHE A 4 -15.29 -3.36 -3.67
N ASP A 5 -16.48 -3.95 -3.64
CA ASP A 5 -16.80 -5.09 -4.48
C ASP A 5 -16.82 -4.69 -5.96
N ASP A 6 -16.77 -5.66 -6.85
CA ASP A 6 -16.85 -5.44 -8.29
C ASP A 6 -18.14 -4.67 -8.67
N GLY A 7 -17.96 -3.57 -9.41
CA GLY A 7 -19.06 -2.68 -9.83
C GLY A 7 -19.73 -1.88 -8.71
N ALA A 8 -19.39 -2.08 -7.44
CA ALA A 8 -20.02 -1.36 -6.33
C ALA A 8 -19.53 0.08 -6.19
N HIS A 9 -20.42 0.99 -5.80
CA HIS A 9 -20.08 2.38 -5.43
C HIS A 9 -19.93 2.56 -3.92
N LYS A 10 -20.54 1.68 -3.11
CA LYS A 10 -20.41 1.72 -1.65
C LYS A 10 -19.24 0.85 -1.21
N PRO A 11 -18.35 1.36 -0.34
CA PRO A 11 -17.24 0.56 0.16
C PRO A 11 -17.74 -0.58 1.05
N LYS A 12 -17.15 -1.76 0.91
CA LYS A 12 -17.35 -2.88 1.83
C LYS A 12 -16.42 -2.82 3.05
N TYR A 13 -15.34 -2.06 2.92
CA TYR A 13 -14.35 -1.90 3.99
C TYR A 13 -13.63 -0.56 3.87
N THR A 14 -13.31 0.02 5.02
CA THR A 14 -12.42 1.18 5.14
C THR A 14 -11.52 0.98 6.36
N GLY A 15 -10.21 1.22 6.20
CA GLY A 15 -9.22 1.10 7.26
C GLY A 15 -8.08 2.07 7.06
N ALA A 16 -7.30 2.26 8.11
CA ALA A 16 -6.10 3.10 8.11
C ALA A 16 -4.90 2.31 8.63
N SER A 17 -3.71 2.69 8.17
CA SER A 17 -2.43 2.13 8.60
C SER A 17 -1.45 3.26 8.87
N MET A 18 -0.54 3.04 9.80
CA MET A 18 0.55 3.95 10.09
C MET A 18 1.79 3.64 9.25
N ASN A 19 2.10 2.36 9.02
CA ASN A 19 3.23 1.93 8.20
C ASN A 19 2.82 1.72 6.74
N GLU A 20 2.04 0.67 6.49
CA GLU A 20 1.64 0.30 5.13
C GLU A 20 0.32 -0.47 5.10
N CYS A 21 -0.36 -0.35 3.96
CA CYS A 21 -1.33 -1.34 3.49
C CYS A 21 -0.63 -2.31 2.54
N LYS A 22 -0.90 -3.60 2.69
CA LYS A 22 -0.29 -4.66 1.87
C LYS A 22 -1.36 -5.59 1.31
N VAL A 23 -1.28 -5.84 0.02
CA VAL A 23 -2.07 -6.87 -0.65
C VAL A 23 -1.15 -8.04 -0.93
N HIS A 24 -1.51 -9.20 -0.43
CA HIS A 24 -0.74 -10.43 -0.53
C HIS A 24 -1.53 -11.50 -1.26
N MET A 25 -0.86 -12.48 -1.85
CA MET A 25 -1.53 -13.67 -2.36
C MET A 25 -2.27 -14.39 -1.22
N GLY A 26 -3.52 -14.82 -1.49
CA GLY A 26 -4.34 -15.54 -0.52
C GLY A 26 -3.93 -17.00 -0.32
N HIS A 27 -3.28 -17.59 -1.33
CA HIS A 27 -2.74 -18.95 -1.28
C HIS A 27 -1.28 -18.96 -1.74
N ILE A 28 -0.45 -19.70 -1.04
CA ILE A 28 1.00 -19.76 -1.25
C ILE A 28 1.41 -20.20 -2.66
N ASN A 29 0.56 -20.94 -3.35
CA ASN A 29 0.80 -21.51 -4.68
C ASN A 29 0.12 -20.74 -5.82
N LEU A 30 -0.57 -19.63 -5.52
CA LEU A 30 -1.34 -18.87 -6.51
C LEU A 30 -0.86 -17.42 -6.55
N ALA A 31 -0.25 -17.04 -7.65
CA ALA A 31 0.09 -15.64 -7.88
C ALA A 31 -1.16 -14.81 -8.16
N VAL A 32 -1.18 -13.59 -7.65
CA VAL A 32 -2.24 -12.61 -7.82
C VAL A 32 -1.91 -11.67 -8.98
N ARG A 33 -2.92 -11.24 -9.72
CA ARG A 33 -2.78 -10.24 -10.77
C ARG A 33 -3.62 -9.02 -10.47
N PHE A 34 -3.08 -7.86 -10.86
CA PHE A 34 -3.72 -6.55 -10.65
C PHE A 34 -3.56 -5.66 -11.86
N LYS A 35 -4.46 -4.70 -11.95
CA LYS A 35 -4.25 -3.45 -12.66
C LYS A 35 -4.12 -2.34 -11.63
N ILE A 36 -3.20 -1.41 -11.86
CA ILE A 36 -2.91 -0.30 -10.95
C ILE A 36 -3.02 1.01 -11.70
N TRP A 37 -3.53 2.03 -11.02
CA TRP A 37 -3.61 3.42 -11.48
C TRP A 37 -3.04 4.33 -10.40
N LEU A 38 -2.36 5.36 -10.83
CA LEU A 38 -1.92 6.49 -10.01
C LEU A 38 -2.80 7.68 -10.41
N ASP A 39 -3.75 8.05 -9.55
CA ASP A 39 -4.93 8.82 -9.90
C ASP A 39 -5.72 8.10 -11.02
N ASP A 40 -5.88 8.72 -12.19
CA ASP A 40 -6.56 8.12 -13.33
C ASP A 40 -5.59 7.58 -14.39
N GLU A 41 -4.27 7.72 -14.17
CA GLU A 41 -3.24 7.26 -15.10
C GLU A 41 -2.87 5.80 -14.84
N PRO A 42 -2.99 4.92 -15.85
CA PRO A 42 -2.63 3.51 -15.69
C PRO A 42 -1.12 3.35 -15.44
N PHE A 43 -0.77 2.66 -14.38
CA PHE A 43 0.60 2.26 -14.12
C PHE A 43 1.00 1.10 -15.06
N ALA A 44 2.27 1.07 -15.50
CA ALA A 44 2.80 0.06 -16.43
C ALA A 44 1.96 -0.10 -17.70
N ASN A 45 1.49 1.02 -18.30
CA ASN A 45 0.66 1.06 -19.51
C ASN A 45 -0.65 0.23 -19.40
N GLY A 46 -1.17 0.04 -18.18
CA GLY A 46 -2.40 -0.71 -17.96
C GLY A 46 -2.25 -2.24 -18.05
N ILE A 47 -1.01 -2.74 -18.12
CA ILE A 47 -0.73 -4.17 -18.14
C ILE A 47 -1.07 -4.78 -16.78
N GLU A 48 -1.51 -6.03 -16.79
CA GLU A 48 -1.71 -6.80 -15.56
C GLU A 48 -0.36 -7.16 -14.94
N ILE A 49 -0.14 -6.69 -13.72
CA ILE A 49 1.08 -6.97 -12.97
C ILE A 49 0.89 -8.25 -12.16
N LEU A 50 1.81 -9.18 -12.32
CA LEU A 50 1.89 -10.40 -11.52
C LEU A 50 2.87 -10.18 -10.36
N PHE A 51 2.45 -10.48 -9.12
CA PHE A 51 3.35 -10.39 -7.96
C PHE A 51 2.87 -11.22 -6.75
N VAL A 52 3.73 -11.31 -5.75
CA VAL A 52 3.45 -11.98 -4.47
C VAL A 52 2.89 -10.99 -3.46
N VAL A 53 3.44 -9.77 -3.42
CA VAL A 53 3.03 -8.70 -2.53
C VAL A 53 3.08 -7.35 -3.23
N PHE A 54 2.02 -6.58 -3.06
CA PHE A 54 1.92 -5.16 -3.39
C PHE A 54 1.72 -4.38 -2.10
N ILE A 55 2.48 -3.31 -1.91
CA ILE A 55 2.34 -2.45 -0.73
C ILE A 55 2.22 -0.98 -1.12
N VAL A 56 1.46 -0.24 -0.30
CA VAL A 56 1.49 1.22 -0.27
C VAL A 56 1.88 1.65 1.13
N SER A 57 3.03 2.29 1.22
CA SER A 57 3.70 2.66 2.47
C SER A 57 3.70 4.16 2.69
N THR A 58 3.62 4.56 3.94
CA THR A 58 3.87 5.94 4.38
C THR A 58 5.39 6.17 4.55
N PRO A 59 5.85 7.44 4.67
CA PRO A 59 7.24 7.71 5.04
C PRO A 59 7.64 7.05 6.36
N PHE A 60 6.75 7.01 7.35
CA PHE A 60 7.00 6.33 8.61
C PHE A 60 7.24 4.83 8.42
N GLY A 61 6.40 4.18 7.59
CA GLY A 61 6.53 2.77 7.25
C GLY A 61 7.68 2.45 6.28
N SER A 62 8.33 3.47 5.70
CA SER A 62 9.40 3.25 4.72
C SER A 62 10.58 2.47 5.27
N THR A 63 10.80 2.51 6.59
CA THR A 63 11.85 1.75 7.29
C THR A 63 11.44 0.31 7.63
N ALA A 64 10.15 -0.04 7.46
CA ALA A 64 9.60 -1.36 7.74
C ALA A 64 9.63 -2.27 6.48
N TYR A 65 8.46 -2.75 6.04
CA TYR A 65 8.39 -3.72 4.93
C TYR A 65 8.80 -3.12 3.58
N PHE A 66 8.56 -1.81 3.37
CA PHE A 66 9.02 -1.12 2.16
C PHE A 66 10.55 -1.25 2.02
N ASN A 67 11.31 -0.99 3.08
CA ASN A 67 12.77 -1.15 3.07
C ASN A 67 13.20 -2.60 2.76
N GLN A 68 12.50 -3.59 3.27
CA GLN A 68 12.83 -5.00 2.99
C GLN A 68 12.67 -5.35 1.50
N ILE A 69 11.72 -4.73 0.81
CA ILE A 69 11.51 -4.94 -0.62
C ILE A 69 12.49 -4.14 -1.46
N THR A 70 12.67 -2.84 -1.15
CA THR A 70 13.34 -1.87 -2.04
C THR A 70 14.77 -1.56 -1.66
N ARG A 71 15.17 -1.87 -0.41
CA ARG A 71 16.43 -1.48 0.23
C ARG A 71 16.59 0.04 0.33
N GLY A 72 15.48 0.78 0.27
CA GLY A 72 15.44 2.23 0.35
C GLY A 72 14.48 2.73 1.42
N VAL A 73 14.61 3.99 1.76
CA VAL A 73 13.69 4.74 2.62
C VAL A 73 13.32 6.04 1.92
N PHE A 74 12.17 6.61 2.28
CA PHE A 74 11.75 7.90 1.76
C PHE A 74 11.11 8.73 2.88
N TYR A 75 11.08 10.05 2.71
CA TYR A 75 10.67 10.99 3.76
C TYR A 75 9.39 11.75 3.42
N THR A 76 8.95 11.75 2.16
CA THR A 76 7.74 12.45 1.69
C THR A 76 7.03 11.61 0.64
N GLY A 77 5.71 11.77 0.53
CA GLY A 77 4.88 11.06 -0.45
C GLY A 77 4.37 9.71 0.03
N LEU A 78 3.96 8.87 -0.91
CA LEU A 78 3.57 7.48 -0.70
C LEU A 78 4.48 6.56 -1.52
N GLY A 79 5.00 5.52 -0.88
CA GLY A 79 5.81 4.51 -1.54
C GLY A 79 4.96 3.33 -2.00
N VAL A 80 4.95 3.05 -3.30
CA VAL A 80 4.31 1.88 -3.89
C VAL A 80 5.39 0.88 -4.24
N ALA A 81 5.32 -0.34 -3.73
CA ALA A 81 6.35 -1.34 -3.99
C ALA A 81 5.76 -2.74 -4.26
N PHE A 82 6.50 -3.52 -5.06
CA PHE A 82 6.11 -4.82 -5.55
C PHE A 82 7.19 -5.85 -5.23
N LYS A 83 6.80 -6.99 -4.68
CA LYS A 83 7.72 -8.09 -4.42
C LYS A 83 7.46 -9.23 -5.39
N ASN A 84 8.52 -9.72 -6.02
CA ASN A 84 8.48 -10.77 -7.04
C ASN A 84 7.53 -10.39 -8.19
N THR A 85 7.70 -9.19 -8.71
CA THR A 85 6.95 -8.69 -9.87
C THR A 85 7.59 -9.14 -11.18
N THR A 86 6.81 -9.19 -12.24
CA THR A 86 7.29 -9.34 -13.62
C THR A 86 7.76 -8.02 -14.23
N GLU A 87 7.44 -6.89 -13.56
CA GLU A 87 7.85 -5.57 -14.02
C GLU A 87 9.30 -5.25 -13.65
N LEU A 88 9.95 -4.42 -14.48
CA LEU A 88 11.31 -3.93 -14.22
C LEU A 88 11.35 -2.97 -13.03
N THR A 89 10.26 -2.25 -12.81
CA THR A 89 10.14 -1.30 -11.70
C THR A 89 9.66 -2.01 -10.44
N SER A 90 10.53 -2.11 -9.44
CA SER A 90 10.20 -2.73 -8.15
C SER A 90 9.42 -1.79 -7.22
N HIS A 91 9.52 -0.48 -7.42
CA HIS A 91 8.84 0.52 -6.60
C HIS A 91 8.80 1.88 -7.28
N VAL A 92 7.90 2.72 -6.80
CA VAL A 92 7.80 4.15 -7.15
C VAL A 92 7.38 4.93 -5.90
N ILE A 93 7.86 6.18 -5.79
CA ILE A 93 7.40 7.12 -4.77
C ILE A 93 6.59 8.18 -5.48
N VAL A 94 5.36 8.36 -5.03
CA VAL A 94 4.41 9.33 -5.61
C VAL A 94 4.09 10.43 -4.61
N PRO A 95 3.65 11.62 -5.05
CA PRO A 95 3.15 12.66 -4.16
C PRO A 95 2.05 12.16 -3.23
N GLU A 96 1.97 12.72 -2.01
CA GLU A 96 0.97 12.29 -1.02
C GLU A 96 -0.48 12.59 -1.41
N SER A 97 -0.69 13.45 -2.42
CA SER A 97 -2.00 13.76 -3.00
C SER A 97 -2.52 12.69 -3.95
N VAL A 98 -1.64 11.80 -4.43
CA VAL A 98 -2.01 10.75 -5.38
C VAL A 98 -2.87 9.68 -4.72
N VAL A 99 -3.93 9.28 -5.40
CA VAL A 99 -4.73 8.11 -5.04
C VAL A 99 -4.22 6.90 -5.80
N VAL A 100 -3.67 5.93 -5.08
CA VAL A 100 -3.26 4.66 -5.67
C VAL A 100 -4.49 3.75 -5.74
N ARG A 101 -4.90 3.39 -6.95
CA ARG A 101 -6.01 2.46 -7.19
C ARG A 101 -5.49 1.13 -7.68
N ALA A 102 -6.11 0.06 -7.24
CA ALA A 102 -5.81 -1.28 -7.71
C ALA A 102 -7.10 -2.07 -7.92
N GLN A 103 -7.12 -2.92 -8.95
CA GLN A 103 -8.18 -3.88 -9.18
C GLN A 103 -7.60 -5.28 -9.25
N ILE A 104 -8.17 -6.21 -8.49
CA ILE A 104 -7.80 -7.62 -8.52
C ILE A 104 -8.36 -8.23 -9.81
N THR A 105 -7.48 -8.60 -10.74
CA THR A 105 -7.90 -9.26 -12.00
C THR A 105 -7.80 -10.78 -11.91
N ARG A 106 -6.99 -11.28 -10.97
CA ARG A 106 -6.91 -12.71 -10.61
C ARG A 106 -6.56 -12.84 -9.13
N GLY A 107 -7.39 -13.56 -8.38
CA GLY A 107 -7.20 -13.86 -6.96
C GLY A 107 -7.03 -15.35 -6.67
N PRO A 108 -7.20 -15.76 -5.41
CA PRO A 108 -7.56 -14.91 -4.28
C PRO A 108 -6.38 -14.08 -3.75
N ALA A 109 -6.71 -12.97 -3.10
CA ALA A 109 -5.76 -12.11 -2.42
C ALA A 109 -6.26 -11.77 -1.01
N VAL A 110 -5.38 -11.25 -0.17
CA VAL A 110 -5.72 -10.73 1.14
C VAL A 110 -5.16 -9.32 1.32
N LEU A 111 -5.95 -8.44 1.92
CA LEU A 111 -5.51 -7.12 2.37
C LEU A 111 -5.17 -7.20 3.85
N ALA A 112 -3.98 -6.77 4.21
CA ALA A 112 -3.56 -6.56 5.57
C ALA A 112 -2.93 -5.17 5.72
N TYR A 113 -2.89 -4.64 6.94
CA TYR A 113 -2.31 -3.34 7.23
C TYR A 113 -1.52 -3.38 8.52
N ASP A 114 -0.40 -2.68 8.54
CA ASP A 114 0.57 -2.69 9.62
C ASP A 114 0.93 -4.14 10.05
N ASN A 115 1.07 -4.38 11.33
CA ASN A 115 1.34 -5.70 11.89
C ASN A 115 0.12 -6.25 12.64
N THR A 116 -1.08 -6.10 12.06
CA THR A 116 -2.31 -6.62 12.67
C THR A 116 -2.53 -8.08 12.32
N GLU A 117 -3.17 -8.84 13.22
CA GLU A 117 -3.57 -10.23 12.95
C GLU A 117 -4.76 -10.32 12.00
N LYS A 118 -5.52 -9.23 11.85
CA LYS A 118 -6.71 -9.19 10.99
C LYS A 118 -6.34 -8.92 9.55
N TYR A 119 -6.98 -9.61 8.66
CA TYR A 119 -6.91 -9.38 7.21
C TYR A 119 -8.30 -9.45 6.59
N LEU A 120 -8.42 -8.91 5.40
CA LEU A 120 -9.63 -8.93 4.60
C LEU A 120 -9.39 -9.77 3.35
N ASP A 121 -10.26 -10.74 3.10
CA ASP A 121 -10.23 -11.50 1.86
C ASP A 121 -10.66 -10.62 0.67
N LEU A 122 -9.88 -10.69 -0.38
CA LEU A 122 -10.13 -10.01 -1.65
C LEU A 122 -10.39 -11.03 -2.76
N ARG A 123 -11.36 -10.72 -3.60
CA ARG A 123 -11.77 -11.55 -4.73
C ARG A 123 -11.42 -10.86 -6.05
N GLN A 124 -11.46 -11.63 -7.12
CA GLN A 124 -11.41 -11.07 -8.47
C GLN A 124 -12.55 -10.05 -8.67
N GLY A 125 -12.22 -8.91 -9.26
CA GLY A 125 -13.11 -7.78 -9.45
C GLY A 125 -13.03 -6.72 -8.34
N ASP A 126 -12.59 -7.09 -7.13
CA ASP A 126 -12.46 -6.13 -6.02
C ASP A 126 -11.51 -4.98 -6.38
N ARG A 127 -11.90 -3.77 -5.97
CA ARG A 127 -11.14 -2.54 -6.19
C ARG A 127 -10.70 -1.94 -4.87
N LEU A 128 -9.48 -1.42 -4.86
CA LEU A 128 -8.87 -0.76 -3.71
C LEU A 128 -8.54 0.68 -4.08
N GLU A 129 -8.75 1.58 -3.12
CA GLU A 129 -8.24 2.94 -3.15
C GLU A 129 -7.38 3.17 -1.90
N LEU A 130 -6.12 3.53 -2.11
CA LEU A 130 -5.16 3.82 -1.06
C LEU A 130 -4.69 5.26 -1.22
N ARG A 131 -4.85 6.05 -0.17
CA ARG A 131 -4.49 7.46 -0.16
C ARG A 131 -4.05 7.89 1.24
N LYS A 132 -3.40 9.02 1.33
CA LYS A 132 -3.11 9.66 2.61
C LYS A 132 -4.41 9.85 3.40
N SER A 133 -4.37 9.52 4.69
CA SER A 133 -5.48 9.77 5.61
C SER A 133 -5.56 11.26 5.96
N GLU A 134 -6.77 11.77 6.10
CA GLU A 134 -7.02 13.11 6.65
C GLU A 134 -6.83 13.14 8.17
N ILE A 135 -6.91 11.96 8.81
CA ILE A 135 -6.69 11.81 10.25
C ILE A 135 -5.21 11.48 10.47
N PRO A 136 -4.45 12.35 11.15
CA PRO A 136 -3.04 12.10 11.44
C PRO A 136 -2.89 11.00 12.49
N ALA A 137 -1.82 10.21 12.36
CA ALA A 137 -1.40 9.30 13.43
C ALA A 137 -0.77 10.10 14.57
N THR A 138 -1.08 9.74 15.83
CA THR A 138 -0.48 10.34 17.01
C THR A 138 0.50 9.36 17.64
N VAL A 139 1.78 9.76 17.73
CA VAL A 139 2.83 8.99 18.42
C VAL A 139 3.04 9.58 19.80
N LEU A 140 2.80 8.78 20.82
CA LEU A 140 3.09 9.15 22.20
C LEU A 140 4.54 8.77 22.54
N THR A 141 5.34 9.74 23.02
CA THR A 141 6.70 9.49 23.45
C THR A 141 6.87 9.87 24.93
N TRP A 142 7.62 9.09 25.67
CA TRP A 142 7.95 9.36 27.08
C TRP A 142 9.14 10.31 27.24
N SER A 143 10.02 10.39 26.26
CA SER A 143 11.12 11.32 26.23
C SER A 143 10.67 12.66 25.62
N ARG A 144 11.00 13.77 26.26
CA ARG A 144 10.98 15.05 25.55
C ARG A 144 11.93 14.90 24.36
N LEU A 145 11.39 14.96 23.16
CA LEU A 145 12.24 15.20 22.00
C LEU A 145 13.05 16.44 22.35
N SER A 146 14.37 16.32 22.37
CA SER A 146 15.26 17.44 22.63
C SER A 146 14.83 18.59 21.72
N ASN A 147 14.49 19.71 22.34
CA ASN A 147 14.10 20.91 21.62
C ASN A 147 15.25 21.26 20.65
N PRO A 148 15.04 21.32 19.34
CA PRO A 148 16.08 21.64 18.38
C PRO A 148 16.70 23.02 18.59
N ALA A 149 16.12 23.85 19.49
CA ALA A 149 16.69 25.14 19.92
C ALA A 149 17.88 25.03 20.89
N ASN A 150 18.15 23.87 21.50
CA ASN A 150 19.36 23.65 22.28
C ASN A 150 20.35 22.89 21.40
N GLY A 151 20.99 23.66 20.52
CA GLY A 151 22.05 23.18 19.67
C GLY A 151 23.16 22.46 20.43
N PHE A 152 23.77 21.51 19.77
CA PHE A 152 25.07 20.95 20.08
C PHE A 152 26.13 22.05 20.11
#